data_899b2bcfef020f5921812bb63152284f
#
_entry.id   899b2bcfef020f5921812bb63152284f
#
_cell.length_a   1.000
_cell.length_b   1.000
_cell.length_c   1.000
_cell.angle_alpha   90.00
_cell.angle_beta   90.00
_cell.angle_gamma   90.00
#
_symmetry.space_group_name_H-M   'P 1'
#
loop_
_entity.id
_entity.type
_entity.pdbx_description
1 polymer ?
#
loop_
_entity_poly.entity_id
_entity_poly.type
_entity_poly.pdbx_seq_one_letter_code
_entity_poly.pdbx_strand_id
1 'polypeptide(L)'
;TDALKRAACAAIDAQAQRLTAFGRDILAHPELGYKETRTAGKVLEAFASLGLTDVTRPARTGVKGWLWRGAGPRVAVIGELDAVLSPGHPFADKATGAAHACGHNAQLASMLGCAVGLRAVADSLAGSVCLLAAPAEEYVEIGWRAGLRRAGEVQYLGGKQQLIAEGAFDDIDMAMMVHSETDAPQPRAVVAGAAGGSIGKELRFLGKEAHAGGAPWEGVNALNAASLAIAAIHANRETFRDEDHVRVHPIITKGGDLVNTVPADVRMESYVRAASVQAMRTANAKVNRAARGAAYAVGARVEIDDMPGYLPLAQNAALSELFAANVPVCAPGLAVERGLPFCGSTDMGDVSYLLPVIQPTVSGFSGA
;
A
#
# COMPACT_ATOMS: atom_id res chain seq x y z
N THR A 1 23.63 17.67 -14.85
CA THR A 1 25.08 17.61 -14.56
C THR A 1 25.28 17.33 -13.07
N ASP A 2 26.47 16.83 -12.66
CA ASP A 2 26.79 16.55 -11.25
C ASP A 2 26.82 17.81 -10.39
N ALA A 3 27.11 18.96 -10.99
CA ALA A 3 27.04 20.25 -10.29
C ALA A 3 25.62 20.56 -9.82
N LEU A 4 24.60 20.34 -10.68
CA LEU A 4 23.18 20.52 -10.34
C LEU A 4 22.73 19.53 -9.26
N LYS A 5 23.16 18.27 -9.35
CA LYS A 5 22.86 17.26 -8.33
C LYS A 5 23.42 17.67 -6.96
N ARG A 6 24.70 18.09 -6.90
CA ARG A 6 25.31 18.57 -5.65
C ARG A 6 24.63 19.83 -5.10
N ALA A 7 24.22 20.76 -5.98
CA ALA A 7 23.47 21.94 -5.54
C ALA A 7 22.10 21.57 -4.94
N ALA A 8 21.39 20.63 -5.55
CA ALA A 8 20.14 20.13 -5.01
C ALA A 8 20.33 19.43 -3.68
N CYS A 9 21.35 18.55 -3.53
CA CYS A 9 21.67 17.89 -2.25
C CYS A 9 22.03 18.91 -1.17
N ALA A 10 22.86 19.90 -1.46
CA ALA A 10 23.23 20.95 -0.51
C ALA A 10 22.00 21.75 -0.03
N ALA A 11 21.04 22.02 -0.90
CA ALA A 11 19.79 22.68 -0.53
C ALA A 11 18.94 21.82 0.43
N ILE A 12 18.90 20.49 0.19
CA ILE A 12 18.21 19.54 1.09
C ILE A 12 18.91 19.52 2.46
N ASP A 13 20.24 19.40 2.49
CA ASP A 13 21.05 19.37 3.71
C ASP A 13 20.84 20.63 4.55
N ALA A 14 20.76 21.80 3.92
CA ALA A 14 20.46 23.07 4.58
C ALA A 14 19.08 23.11 5.25
N GLN A 15 18.14 22.24 4.86
CA GLN A 15 16.81 22.11 5.43
C GLN A 15 16.62 20.81 6.23
N ALA A 16 17.68 20.04 6.47
CA ALA A 16 17.62 18.73 7.10
C ALA A 16 16.87 18.73 8.43
N GLN A 17 17.11 19.73 9.28
CA GLN A 17 16.42 19.84 10.57
C GLN A 17 14.92 20.01 10.42
N ARG A 18 14.48 20.86 9.49
CA ARG A 18 13.05 21.11 9.21
C ARG A 18 12.36 19.86 8.64
N LEU A 19 13.01 19.19 7.68
CA LEU A 19 12.50 17.98 7.05
C LEU A 19 12.39 16.82 8.06
N THR A 20 13.43 16.66 8.90
CA THR A 20 13.40 15.65 9.97
C THR A 20 12.32 15.94 11.01
N ALA A 21 12.15 17.21 11.41
CA ALA A 21 11.09 17.60 12.34
C ALA A 21 9.70 17.32 11.78
N PHE A 22 9.49 17.56 10.49
CA PHE A 22 8.25 17.21 9.81
C PHE A 22 7.97 15.69 9.86
N GLY A 23 8.94 14.86 9.46
CA GLY A 23 8.80 13.40 9.51
C GLY A 23 8.55 12.85 10.92
N ARG A 24 9.21 13.43 11.95
CA ARG A 24 8.98 13.07 13.36
C ARG A 24 7.60 13.48 13.86
N ASP A 25 7.09 14.64 13.43
CA ASP A 25 5.75 15.07 13.79
C ASP A 25 4.68 14.12 13.22
N ILE A 26 4.84 13.68 11.96
CA ILE A 26 3.97 12.67 11.35
C ILE A 26 4.07 11.32 12.07
N LEU A 27 5.30 10.86 12.38
CA LEU A 27 5.54 9.62 13.15
C LEU A 27 4.80 9.61 14.49
N ALA A 28 4.76 10.75 15.16
CA ALA A 28 4.13 10.89 16.49
C ALA A 28 2.59 10.95 16.43
N HIS A 29 1.99 11.12 15.26
CA HIS A 29 0.54 11.28 15.08
C HIS A 29 0.03 10.42 13.92
N PRO A 30 0.17 9.10 13.99
CA PRO A 30 -0.21 8.22 12.90
C PRO A 30 -1.72 8.16 12.70
N GLU A 31 -2.16 8.17 11.44
CA GLU A 31 -3.55 8.07 11.03
C GLU A 31 -3.72 6.94 10.02
N LEU A 32 -4.80 6.14 10.13
CA LEU A 32 -5.10 5.06 9.20
C LEU A 32 -5.65 5.60 7.87
N GLY A 33 -5.54 4.79 6.84
CA GLY A 33 -5.93 5.16 5.48
C GLY A 33 -7.38 5.63 5.33
N TYR A 34 -7.56 6.67 4.52
CA TYR A 34 -8.80 7.46 4.34
C TYR A 34 -9.25 8.24 5.59
N LYS A 35 -8.42 8.30 6.63
CA LYS A 35 -8.64 9.07 7.86
C LYS A 35 -7.51 10.07 8.13
N GLU A 36 -6.55 10.23 7.23
CA GLU A 36 -5.31 11.00 7.36
C GLU A 36 -5.56 12.51 7.31
N THR A 37 -6.51 13.00 8.08
CA THR A 37 -6.97 14.40 8.02
C THR A 37 -5.89 15.36 8.51
N ARG A 38 -5.23 15.04 9.64
CA ARG A 38 -4.16 15.86 10.21
C ARG A 38 -2.91 15.81 9.32
N THR A 39 -2.49 14.61 8.90
CA THR A 39 -1.32 14.41 8.05
C THR A 39 -1.48 15.15 6.73
N ALA A 40 -2.64 15.05 6.08
CA ALA A 40 -2.96 15.82 4.88
C ALA A 40 -2.92 17.35 5.13
N GLY A 41 -3.41 17.80 6.28
CA GLY A 41 -3.30 19.20 6.70
C GLY A 41 -1.84 19.67 6.81
N LYS A 42 -0.96 18.86 7.39
CA LYS A 42 0.48 19.14 7.49
C LYS A 42 1.16 19.19 6.12
N VAL A 43 0.76 18.31 5.20
CA VAL A 43 1.24 18.36 3.80
C VAL A 43 0.78 19.62 3.11
N LEU A 44 -0.49 20.05 3.29
CA LEU A 44 -1.00 21.31 2.73
C LEU A 44 -0.22 22.54 3.25
N GLU A 45 0.06 22.60 4.56
CA GLU A 45 0.92 23.65 5.15
C GLU A 45 2.32 23.67 4.51
N ALA A 46 2.91 22.49 4.31
CA ALA A 46 4.21 22.36 3.67
C ALA A 46 4.17 22.78 2.20
N PHE A 47 3.15 22.37 1.43
CA PHE A 47 2.95 22.78 0.04
C PHE A 47 2.80 24.29 -0.08
N ALA A 48 1.99 24.91 0.78
CA ALA A 48 1.85 26.36 0.82
C ALA A 48 3.20 27.06 1.10
N SER A 49 3.98 26.55 2.07
CA SER A 49 5.31 27.10 2.40
C SER A 49 6.33 26.97 1.28
N LEU A 50 6.19 25.93 0.44
CA LEU A 50 7.01 25.71 -0.76
C LEU A 50 6.42 26.45 -1.99
N GLY A 51 5.30 27.14 -1.88
CA GLY A 51 4.67 27.88 -2.96
C GLY A 51 4.16 26.99 -4.10
N LEU A 52 3.61 25.81 -3.80
CA LEU A 52 2.97 24.96 -4.80
C LEU A 52 1.67 25.61 -5.30
N THR A 53 1.37 25.39 -6.57
CA THR A 53 0.17 25.88 -7.24
C THR A 53 -0.76 24.73 -7.62
N ASP A 54 -1.97 25.06 -8.03
CA ASP A 54 -3.00 24.09 -8.48
C ASP A 54 -3.20 22.97 -7.46
N VAL A 55 -3.24 23.31 -6.18
CA VAL A 55 -3.38 22.35 -5.10
C VAL A 55 -4.80 21.79 -5.06
N THR A 56 -4.93 20.47 -5.15
CA THR A 56 -6.19 19.72 -5.10
C THR A 56 -6.19 18.67 -4.01
N ARG A 57 -7.35 18.16 -3.65
CA ARG A 57 -7.53 17.14 -2.60
C ARG A 57 -8.28 15.92 -3.14
N PRO A 58 -7.66 15.08 -3.98
CA PRO A 58 -8.29 13.87 -4.49
C PRO A 58 -8.30 12.73 -3.45
N ALA A 59 -9.12 11.72 -3.68
CA ALA A 59 -9.21 10.50 -2.89
C ALA A 59 -9.38 10.76 -1.38
N ARG A 60 -10.35 11.60 -0.99
CA ARG A 60 -10.73 11.97 0.38
C ARG A 60 -9.68 12.82 1.11
N THR A 61 -8.50 12.25 1.36
CA THR A 61 -7.42 12.86 2.16
C THR A 61 -6.15 13.12 1.36
N GLY A 62 -6.06 12.68 0.12
CA GLY A 62 -4.91 12.93 -0.74
C GLY A 62 -4.64 14.42 -0.98
N VAL A 63 -3.41 14.76 -1.33
CA VAL A 63 -3.00 16.14 -1.64
C VAL A 63 -2.11 16.12 -2.88
N LYS A 64 -2.49 16.84 -3.92
CA LYS A 64 -1.71 17.00 -5.15
C LYS A 64 -1.45 18.48 -5.39
N GLY A 65 -0.22 18.85 -5.79
CA GLY A 65 0.14 20.22 -6.11
C GLY A 65 1.35 20.30 -7.04
N TRP A 66 1.43 21.36 -7.84
CA TRP A 66 2.52 21.58 -8.77
C TRP A 66 3.59 22.47 -8.13
N LEU A 67 4.84 21.99 -8.13
CA LEU A 67 5.98 22.77 -7.70
C LEU A 67 6.33 23.84 -8.74
N TRP A 68 6.26 23.48 -10.02
CA TRP A 68 6.21 24.37 -11.21
C TRP A 68 5.73 23.60 -12.45
N ARG A 69 5.35 24.34 -13.46
CA ARG A 69 5.03 23.80 -14.80
C ARG A 69 6.01 24.33 -15.83
N GLY A 70 6.68 23.45 -16.53
CA GLY A 70 7.58 23.73 -17.67
C GLY A 70 7.08 23.07 -18.95
N ALA A 71 7.83 23.21 -20.03
CA ALA A 71 7.47 22.70 -21.36
C ALA A 71 7.84 21.21 -21.56
N GLY A 72 8.67 20.62 -20.68
CA GLY A 72 9.11 19.23 -20.76
C GLY A 72 8.18 18.25 -20.06
N PRO A 73 8.66 17.01 -19.81
CA PRO A 73 7.87 15.96 -19.17
C PRO A 73 7.30 16.37 -17.80
N ARG A 74 6.14 15.83 -17.47
CA ARG A 74 5.43 16.06 -16.21
C ARG A 74 5.69 14.89 -15.26
N VAL A 75 6.50 15.14 -14.24
CA VAL A 75 6.96 14.11 -13.30
C VAL A 75 6.25 14.28 -11.95
N ALA A 76 5.63 13.21 -11.45
CA ALA A 76 5.10 13.17 -10.09
C ALA A 76 6.12 12.54 -9.13
N VAL A 77 6.34 13.20 -7.99
CA VAL A 77 7.01 12.62 -6.82
C VAL A 77 5.95 12.30 -5.79
N ILE A 78 5.87 11.03 -5.41
CA ILE A 78 4.79 10.51 -4.56
C ILE A 78 5.32 10.24 -3.16
N GLY A 79 4.51 10.56 -2.15
CA GLY A 79 4.66 10.13 -0.76
C GLY A 79 3.33 9.63 -0.23
N GLU A 80 3.33 8.77 0.78
CA GLU A 80 2.14 8.13 1.34
C GLU A 80 1.78 8.73 2.69
N LEU A 81 0.47 8.93 2.94
CA LEU A 81 -0.04 9.65 4.10
C LEU A 81 -0.31 8.75 5.30
N ASP A 82 -0.71 7.49 5.04
CA ASP A 82 -1.29 6.62 6.03
C ASP A 82 -0.28 5.84 6.87
N ALA A 83 -0.77 5.33 7.97
CA ALA A 83 -0.11 4.42 8.88
C ALA A 83 -0.76 3.03 8.82
N VAL A 84 -0.02 2.01 9.27
CA VAL A 84 -0.49 0.62 9.37
C VAL A 84 -0.99 0.30 10.78
N LEU A 85 -1.80 -0.74 10.94
CA LEU A 85 -2.17 -1.27 12.25
C LEU A 85 -1.00 -2.05 12.86
N SER A 86 -0.34 -1.47 13.86
CA SER A 86 0.77 -2.07 14.61
C SER A 86 0.74 -1.62 16.08
N PRO A 87 -0.19 -2.14 16.89
CA PRO A 87 -0.40 -1.66 18.27
C PRO A 87 0.78 -1.91 19.20
N GLY A 88 1.70 -2.81 18.85
CA GLY A 88 2.95 -3.06 19.58
C GLY A 88 4.08 -2.09 19.27
N HIS A 89 3.94 -1.23 18.26
CA HIS A 89 4.98 -0.30 17.88
C HIS A 89 5.18 0.81 18.95
N PRO A 90 6.43 1.24 19.25
CA PRO A 90 6.69 2.24 20.30
C PRO A 90 5.96 3.59 20.12
N PHE A 91 5.67 3.97 18.89
CA PHE A 91 4.94 5.19 18.52
C PHE A 91 3.50 4.91 18.06
N ALA A 92 2.93 3.76 18.43
CA ALA A 92 1.53 3.48 18.09
C ALA A 92 0.58 4.43 18.82
N ASP A 93 -0.41 4.93 18.11
CA ASP A 93 -1.56 5.58 18.71
C ASP A 93 -2.33 4.59 19.58
N LYS A 94 -2.56 4.92 20.84
CA LYS A 94 -3.15 3.99 21.83
C LYS A 94 -4.64 3.73 21.59
N ALA A 95 -5.34 4.62 20.91
CA ALA A 95 -6.76 4.48 20.66
C ALA A 95 -7.04 3.66 19.39
N THR A 96 -6.22 3.85 18.35
CA THR A 96 -6.43 3.24 17.04
C THR A 96 -5.49 2.06 16.76
N GLY A 97 -4.34 1.98 17.44
CA GLY A 97 -3.28 1.02 17.13
C GLY A 97 -2.50 1.36 15.85
N ALA A 98 -2.71 2.54 15.28
CA ALA A 98 -2.00 3.01 14.09
C ALA A 98 -0.55 3.31 14.41
N ALA A 99 0.38 2.99 13.51
CA ALA A 99 1.80 3.34 13.61
C ALA A 99 2.44 3.47 12.22
N HIS A 100 3.40 4.39 12.06
CA HIS A 100 4.19 4.49 10.83
C HIS A 100 5.31 3.43 10.79
N ALA A 101 4.93 2.14 10.96
CA ALA A 101 5.88 1.03 10.90
C ALA A 101 6.41 0.77 9.48
N CYS A 102 5.71 1.23 8.45
CA CYS A 102 6.12 1.13 7.04
C CYS A 102 7.01 2.31 6.57
N GLY A 103 7.19 3.35 7.41
CA GLY A 103 8.09 4.47 7.12
C GLY A 103 7.50 5.57 6.24
N HIS A 104 6.17 5.64 6.05
CA HIS A 104 5.52 6.67 5.22
C HIS A 104 5.78 8.10 5.72
N ASN A 105 5.97 8.29 7.02
CA ASN A 105 6.40 9.56 7.61
C ASN A 105 7.73 10.07 7.06
N ALA A 106 8.72 9.18 6.90
CA ALA A 106 10.02 9.50 6.30
C ALA A 106 9.89 9.69 4.79
N GLN A 107 9.02 8.95 4.13
CA GLN A 107 8.73 9.09 2.72
C GLN A 107 8.12 10.45 2.38
N LEU A 108 7.16 10.94 3.18
CA LEU A 108 6.63 12.30 3.04
C LEU A 108 7.72 13.37 3.24
N ALA A 109 8.58 13.20 4.24
CA ALA A 109 9.73 14.10 4.44
C ALA A 109 10.69 14.08 3.24
N SER A 110 10.92 12.91 2.64
CA SER A 110 11.74 12.75 1.43
C SER A 110 11.10 13.41 0.21
N MET A 111 9.79 13.30 0.02
CA MET A 111 9.04 14.00 -1.02
C MET A 111 9.21 15.53 -0.91
N LEU A 112 9.08 16.08 0.30
CA LEU A 112 9.31 17.51 0.55
C LEU A 112 10.78 17.90 0.35
N GLY A 113 11.73 17.05 0.76
CA GLY A 113 13.16 17.23 0.51
C GLY A 113 13.47 17.28 -0.98
N CYS A 114 12.88 16.39 -1.77
CA CYS A 114 12.98 16.40 -3.22
C CYS A 114 12.52 17.74 -3.81
N ALA A 115 11.38 18.28 -3.33
CA ALA A 115 10.89 19.59 -3.75
C ALA A 115 11.87 20.73 -3.42
N VAL A 116 12.44 20.73 -2.23
CA VAL A 116 13.47 21.71 -1.82
C VAL A 116 14.68 21.65 -2.72
N GLY A 117 15.22 20.44 -2.97
CA GLY A 117 16.39 20.27 -3.83
C GLY A 117 16.14 20.67 -5.27
N LEU A 118 15.02 20.26 -5.85
CA LEU A 118 14.65 20.61 -7.23
C LEU A 118 14.41 22.11 -7.40
N ARG A 119 13.81 22.78 -6.40
CA ARG A 119 13.59 24.22 -6.45
C ARG A 119 14.90 25.01 -6.53
N ALA A 120 15.96 24.54 -5.86
CA ALA A 120 17.28 25.19 -5.91
C ALA A 120 17.94 25.17 -7.31
N VAL A 121 17.44 24.30 -8.20
CA VAL A 121 17.98 24.14 -9.56
C VAL A 121 16.89 24.31 -10.64
N ALA A 122 15.74 24.86 -10.29
CA ALA A 122 14.54 24.93 -11.14
C ALA A 122 14.80 25.57 -12.50
N ASP A 123 15.57 26.65 -12.56
CA ASP A 123 15.89 27.36 -13.79
C ASP A 123 16.69 26.52 -14.80
N SER A 124 17.27 25.40 -14.38
CA SER A 124 18.01 24.45 -15.19
C SER A 124 17.17 23.25 -15.65
N LEU A 125 15.88 23.20 -15.27
CA LEU A 125 14.98 22.09 -15.54
C LEU A 125 13.86 22.51 -16.49
N ALA A 126 13.67 21.76 -17.56
CA ALA A 126 12.64 22.05 -18.56
C ALA A 126 11.28 21.41 -18.27
N GLY A 127 11.24 20.36 -17.44
CA GLY A 127 10.03 19.60 -17.13
C GLY A 127 9.14 20.28 -16.10
N SER A 128 8.01 19.64 -15.82
CA SER A 128 7.09 20.01 -14.74
C SER A 128 7.26 19.05 -13.56
N VAL A 129 7.10 19.54 -12.34
CA VAL A 129 7.17 18.71 -11.14
C VAL A 129 5.89 18.83 -10.31
N CYS A 130 5.27 17.70 -10.07
CA CYS A 130 4.09 17.53 -9.23
C CYS A 130 4.48 16.77 -7.96
N LEU A 131 3.99 17.21 -6.79
CA LEU A 131 4.01 16.42 -5.57
C LEU A 131 2.63 15.83 -5.34
N LEU A 132 2.59 14.55 -5.01
CA LEU A 132 1.35 13.82 -4.77
C LEU A 132 1.46 13.02 -3.45
N ALA A 133 0.81 13.50 -2.40
CA ALA A 133 0.66 12.74 -1.17
C ALA A 133 -0.57 11.83 -1.31
N ALA A 134 -0.32 10.52 -1.44
CA ALA A 134 -1.33 9.50 -1.67
C ALA A 134 -1.88 8.98 -0.35
N PRO A 135 -3.22 8.84 -0.18
CA PRO A 135 -3.81 8.24 1.00
C PRO A 135 -3.85 6.71 0.91
N ALA A 136 -4.15 6.03 1.99
CA ALA A 136 -4.70 4.67 2.06
C ALA A 136 -3.93 3.61 1.26
N GLU A 137 -2.58 3.64 1.31
CA GLU A 137 -1.74 2.61 0.70
C GLU A 137 -1.85 1.28 1.45
N GLU A 138 -1.87 1.32 2.77
CA GLU A 138 -2.00 0.14 3.62
C GLU A 138 -3.42 -0.43 3.51
N TYR A 139 -3.56 -1.63 2.97
CA TYR A 139 -4.86 -2.25 2.70
C TYR A 139 -5.46 -2.89 3.96
N VAL A 140 -5.67 -2.06 4.99
CA VAL A 140 -6.23 -2.47 6.30
C VAL A 140 -7.68 -2.00 6.48
N GLU A 141 -8.35 -2.41 7.55
CA GLU A 141 -9.75 -2.09 7.85
C GLU A 141 -10.71 -2.41 6.67
N ILE A 142 -10.54 -3.59 6.04
CA ILE A 142 -11.24 -4.01 4.82
C ILE A 142 -12.76 -3.80 4.95
N GLY A 143 -13.37 -4.29 6.02
CA GLY A 143 -14.82 -4.19 6.24
C GLY A 143 -15.32 -2.74 6.31
N TRP A 144 -14.55 -1.83 6.94
CA TRP A 144 -14.90 -0.42 7.00
C TRP A 144 -14.78 0.25 5.63
N ARG A 145 -13.66 0.02 4.93
CA ARG A 145 -13.46 0.58 3.56
C ARG A 145 -14.47 0.01 2.56
N ALA A 146 -14.82 -1.27 2.66
CA ALA A 146 -15.92 -1.85 1.88
C ALA A 146 -17.27 -1.16 2.19
N GLY A 147 -17.47 -0.70 3.43
CA GLY A 147 -18.59 0.16 3.82
C GLY A 147 -18.59 1.49 3.06
N LEU A 148 -17.46 2.19 2.99
CA LEU A 148 -17.30 3.43 2.20
C LEU A 148 -17.62 3.19 0.72
N ARG A 149 -17.13 2.07 0.16
CA ARG A 149 -17.42 1.69 -1.23
C ARG A 149 -18.90 1.45 -1.47
N ARG A 150 -19.58 0.73 -0.56
CA ARG A 150 -21.05 0.51 -0.66
C ARG A 150 -21.84 1.82 -0.51
N ALA A 151 -21.34 2.78 0.27
CA ALA A 151 -21.93 4.11 0.41
C ALA A 151 -21.64 5.03 -0.78
N GLY A 152 -20.80 4.61 -1.73
CA GLY A 152 -20.40 5.43 -2.88
C GLY A 152 -19.40 6.55 -2.55
N GLU A 153 -18.78 6.51 -1.36
CA GLU A 153 -17.79 7.51 -0.93
C GLU A 153 -16.41 7.28 -1.54
N VAL A 154 -16.08 6.02 -1.85
CA VAL A 154 -14.91 5.62 -2.62
C VAL A 154 -15.29 4.52 -3.61
N GLN A 155 -14.54 4.42 -4.70
CA GLN A 155 -14.67 3.34 -5.67
C GLN A 155 -13.71 2.19 -5.35
N TYR A 156 -12.53 2.51 -4.83
CA TYR A 156 -11.46 1.57 -4.51
C TYR A 156 -11.02 1.70 -3.05
N LEU A 157 -10.56 0.57 -2.49
CA LEU A 157 -10.09 0.49 -1.11
C LEU A 157 -8.63 0.97 -0.98
N GLY A 158 -7.84 0.91 -2.06
CA GLY A 158 -6.48 1.43 -2.14
C GLY A 158 -6.45 2.86 -2.67
N GLY A 159 -5.58 3.69 -2.10
CA GLY A 159 -5.55 5.13 -2.38
C GLY A 159 -5.12 5.49 -3.78
N LYS A 160 -4.05 4.87 -4.33
CA LYS A 160 -3.60 5.19 -5.69
C LYS A 160 -4.59 4.69 -6.73
N GLN A 161 -5.31 3.58 -6.48
CA GLN A 161 -6.42 3.16 -7.32
C GLN A 161 -7.56 4.20 -7.33
N GLN A 162 -7.89 4.76 -6.17
CA GLN A 162 -8.88 5.84 -6.05
C GLN A 162 -8.41 7.11 -6.75
N LEU A 163 -7.12 7.48 -6.60
CA LEU A 163 -6.50 8.59 -7.32
C LEU A 163 -6.57 8.42 -8.85
N ILE A 164 -6.34 7.20 -9.35
CA ILE A 164 -6.51 6.85 -10.76
C ILE A 164 -7.95 7.06 -11.21
N ALA A 165 -8.90 6.55 -10.45
CA ALA A 165 -10.33 6.67 -10.78
C ALA A 165 -10.82 8.12 -10.81
N GLU A 166 -10.22 9.01 -10.03
CA GLU A 166 -10.50 10.44 -10.00
C GLU A 166 -9.67 11.26 -11.00
N GLY A 167 -8.85 10.62 -11.85
CA GLY A 167 -8.04 11.29 -12.87
C GLY A 167 -6.82 12.03 -12.34
N ALA A 168 -6.36 11.72 -11.13
CA ALA A 168 -5.23 12.42 -10.52
C ALA A 168 -3.90 12.20 -11.26
N PHE A 169 -3.83 11.20 -12.13
CA PHE A 169 -2.66 10.88 -12.96
C PHE A 169 -2.80 11.30 -14.43
N ASP A 170 -3.93 11.86 -14.88
CA ASP A 170 -4.20 12.14 -16.29
C ASP A 170 -3.27 13.21 -16.88
N ASP A 171 -2.73 14.08 -16.06
CA ASP A 171 -1.77 15.12 -16.44
C ASP A 171 -0.32 14.80 -16.03
N ILE A 172 0.02 13.54 -15.77
CA ILE A 172 1.35 13.03 -15.38
C ILE A 172 1.89 12.12 -16.47
N ASP A 173 3.18 12.27 -16.84
CA ASP A 173 3.84 11.43 -17.84
C ASP A 173 4.66 10.30 -17.21
N MET A 174 5.16 10.49 -15.98
CA MET A 174 5.90 9.49 -15.21
C MET A 174 5.85 9.80 -13.71
N ALA A 175 6.02 8.79 -12.88
CA ALA A 175 6.01 8.96 -11.43
C ALA A 175 7.15 8.21 -10.74
N MET A 176 7.55 8.71 -9.58
CA MET A 176 8.52 8.06 -8.72
C MET A 176 8.14 8.21 -7.25
N MET A 177 8.51 7.20 -6.49
CA MET A 177 8.36 7.14 -5.04
C MET A 177 9.56 6.41 -4.47
N VAL A 178 10.09 6.86 -3.33
CA VAL A 178 11.16 6.14 -2.62
C VAL A 178 10.54 5.52 -1.38
N HIS A 179 10.81 4.23 -1.13
CA HIS A 179 10.32 3.54 0.06
C HIS A 179 11.48 3.22 1.03
N SER A 180 11.19 3.12 2.31
CA SER A 180 12.15 2.69 3.32
C SER A 180 12.46 1.19 3.19
N GLU A 181 13.70 0.79 3.45
CA GLU A 181 14.08 -0.60 3.67
C GLU A 181 14.55 -0.76 5.12
N THR A 182 13.89 -1.64 5.86
CA THR A 182 14.15 -1.86 7.28
C THR A 182 15.21 -2.95 7.44
N ASP A 183 16.09 -2.77 8.45
CA ASP A 183 17.08 -3.76 8.90
C ASP A 183 17.96 -4.32 7.78
N ALA A 184 18.28 -3.51 6.77
CA ALA A 184 19.24 -3.88 5.75
C ALA A 184 20.62 -4.17 6.39
N PRO A 185 21.32 -5.23 5.96
CA PRO A 185 22.59 -5.63 6.55
C PRO A 185 23.72 -4.61 6.33
N GLN A 186 23.58 -3.76 5.33
CA GLN A 186 24.47 -2.64 5.02
C GLN A 186 23.71 -1.51 4.33
N PRO A 187 24.21 -0.27 4.37
CA PRO A 187 23.59 0.87 3.68
C PRO A 187 23.51 0.62 2.17
N ARG A 188 22.29 0.64 1.63
CA ARG A 188 22.04 0.39 0.20
C ARG A 188 20.81 1.11 -0.33
N ALA A 189 20.77 1.27 -1.64
CA ALA A 189 19.59 1.57 -2.42
C ALA A 189 19.28 0.40 -3.36
N VAL A 190 18.05 -0.07 -3.40
CA VAL A 190 17.62 -1.14 -4.29
C VAL A 190 16.75 -0.56 -5.40
N VAL A 191 17.09 -0.84 -6.65
CA VAL A 191 16.34 -0.45 -7.84
C VAL A 191 15.78 -1.69 -8.55
N ALA A 192 14.71 -1.50 -9.32
CA ALA A 192 14.05 -2.58 -10.06
C ALA A 192 13.65 -3.79 -9.18
N GLY A 193 13.38 -3.56 -7.90
CA GLY A 193 12.82 -4.59 -7.02
C GLY A 193 11.42 -5.01 -7.48
N ALA A 194 11.01 -6.23 -7.13
CA ALA A 194 9.68 -6.75 -7.46
C ALA A 194 8.72 -6.60 -6.27
N ALA A 195 7.49 -6.20 -6.54
CA ALA A 195 6.39 -6.29 -5.59
C ALA A 195 5.26 -7.10 -6.22
N GLY A 196 4.70 -8.02 -5.43
CA GLY A 196 3.59 -8.86 -5.88
C GLY A 196 2.27 -8.09 -5.88
N GLY A 197 1.32 -8.58 -6.67
CA GLY A 197 -0.06 -8.11 -6.60
C GLY A 197 -0.87 -8.84 -5.53
N SER A 198 -2.07 -8.31 -5.24
CA SER A 198 -2.99 -8.89 -4.25
C SER A 198 -4.44 -8.73 -4.66
N ILE A 199 -5.28 -9.67 -4.23
CA ILE A 199 -6.74 -9.58 -4.25
C ILE A 199 -7.21 -9.62 -2.80
N GLY A 200 -7.95 -8.60 -2.38
CA GLY A 200 -8.65 -8.61 -1.10
C GLY A 200 -9.87 -9.53 -1.16
N LYS A 201 -10.24 -10.12 -0.04
CA LYS A 201 -11.30 -11.11 -0.03
C LYS A 201 -12.08 -11.08 1.28
N GLU A 202 -13.39 -10.98 1.16
CA GLU A 202 -14.33 -11.19 2.24
C GLU A 202 -15.17 -12.45 1.92
N LEU A 203 -15.27 -13.37 2.88
CA LEU A 203 -16.07 -14.59 2.75
C LEU A 203 -17.05 -14.65 3.91
N ARG A 204 -18.32 -14.87 3.60
CA ARG A 204 -19.38 -15.07 4.58
C ARG A 204 -19.97 -16.44 4.43
N PHE A 205 -19.76 -17.29 5.43
CA PHE A 205 -20.37 -18.63 5.51
C PHE A 205 -21.69 -18.52 6.22
N LEU A 206 -22.72 -19.04 5.59
CA LEU A 206 -24.10 -19.01 6.05
C LEU A 206 -24.62 -20.43 6.29
N GLY A 207 -25.07 -20.66 7.50
CA GLY A 207 -25.63 -21.93 7.95
C GLY A 207 -27.04 -21.78 8.52
N LYS A 208 -27.34 -22.58 9.53
CA LYS A 208 -28.63 -22.59 10.25
C LYS A 208 -28.37 -22.74 11.74
N GLU A 209 -28.95 -21.88 12.55
CA GLU A 209 -28.91 -21.99 14.00
C GLU A 209 -29.67 -23.21 14.53
N ALA A 210 -29.17 -23.78 15.63
CA ALA A 210 -29.82 -24.79 16.41
C ALA A 210 -29.21 -24.82 17.82
N HIS A 211 -29.91 -25.43 18.78
CA HIS A 211 -29.34 -25.60 20.11
C HIS A 211 -28.22 -26.66 20.09
N ALA A 212 -26.97 -26.23 20.38
CA ALA A 212 -25.79 -27.08 20.19
C ALA A 212 -25.77 -28.34 21.06
N GLY A 213 -26.42 -28.33 22.23
CA GLY A 213 -26.53 -29.50 23.10
C GLY A 213 -27.81 -30.31 22.94
N GLY A 214 -28.93 -29.65 22.60
CA GLY A 214 -30.25 -30.28 22.56
C GLY A 214 -30.69 -30.85 21.23
N ALA A 215 -30.36 -30.15 20.13
CA ALA A 215 -30.76 -30.50 18.76
C ALA A 215 -29.74 -30.05 17.69
N PRO A 216 -28.43 -30.35 17.83
CA PRO A 216 -27.43 -29.90 16.88
C PRO A 216 -27.66 -30.40 15.46
N TRP A 217 -28.35 -31.52 15.29
CA TRP A 217 -28.68 -32.10 13.97
C TRP A 217 -29.68 -31.28 13.15
N GLU A 218 -30.37 -30.32 13.76
CA GLU A 218 -31.25 -29.39 13.06
C GLU A 218 -30.52 -28.18 12.48
N GLY A 219 -29.26 -27.99 12.91
CA GLY A 219 -28.42 -26.87 12.50
C GLY A 219 -27.52 -27.18 11.32
N VAL A 220 -26.97 -26.13 10.72
CA VAL A 220 -25.88 -26.19 9.75
C VAL A 220 -24.76 -25.28 10.24
N ASN A 221 -23.62 -25.86 10.60
CA ASN A 221 -22.54 -25.15 11.28
C ASN A 221 -21.65 -24.40 10.27
N ALA A 222 -21.83 -23.09 10.19
CA ALA A 222 -21.02 -22.21 9.33
C ALA A 222 -19.55 -22.12 9.76
N LEU A 223 -19.24 -22.32 11.06
CA LEU A 223 -17.85 -22.34 11.55
C LEU A 223 -17.09 -23.57 11.05
N ASN A 224 -17.78 -24.73 11.00
CA ASN A 224 -17.20 -25.93 10.40
C ASN A 224 -16.93 -25.74 8.91
N ALA A 225 -17.82 -25.05 8.18
CA ALA A 225 -17.60 -24.71 6.78
C ALA A 225 -16.36 -23.83 6.59
N ALA A 226 -16.20 -22.79 7.42
CA ALA A 226 -15.04 -21.90 7.40
C ALA A 226 -13.74 -22.65 7.75
N SER A 227 -13.77 -23.52 8.75
CA SER A 227 -12.61 -24.33 9.15
C SER A 227 -12.18 -25.31 8.05
N LEU A 228 -13.13 -25.98 7.40
CA LEU A 228 -12.86 -26.83 6.23
C LEU A 228 -12.32 -26.01 5.05
N ALA A 229 -12.81 -24.78 4.83
CA ALA A 229 -12.31 -23.89 3.79
C ALA A 229 -10.82 -23.55 4.04
N ILE A 230 -10.43 -23.24 5.28
CA ILE A 230 -9.03 -23.01 5.64
C ILE A 230 -8.18 -24.26 5.35
N ALA A 231 -8.62 -25.43 5.76
CA ALA A 231 -7.92 -26.69 5.49
C ALA A 231 -7.79 -26.97 3.98
N ALA A 232 -8.85 -26.76 3.20
CA ALA A 232 -8.83 -26.92 1.75
C ALA A 232 -7.92 -25.89 1.04
N ILE A 233 -7.85 -24.64 1.53
CA ILE A 233 -6.91 -23.63 1.05
C ILE A 233 -5.47 -24.10 1.31
N HIS A 234 -5.18 -24.59 2.51
CA HIS A 234 -3.85 -25.10 2.86
C HIS A 234 -3.46 -26.33 2.01
N ALA A 235 -4.41 -27.24 1.73
CA ALA A 235 -4.16 -28.41 0.88
C ALA A 235 -3.83 -28.03 -0.58
N ASN A 236 -4.20 -26.82 -1.03
CA ASN A 236 -3.84 -26.31 -2.36
C ASN A 236 -2.41 -25.74 -2.44
N ARG A 237 -1.67 -25.55 -1.32
CA ARG A 237 -0.36 -24.88 -1.34
C ARG A 237 0.67 -25.60 -2.21
N GLU A 238 0.69 -26.92 -2.20
CA GLU A 238 1.60 -27.72 -3.03
C GLU A 238 1.30 -27.61 -4.53
N THR A 239 0.17 -27.04 -4.91
CA THR A 239 -0.24 -26.89 -6.31
C THR A 239 0.12 -25.53 -6.92
N PHE A 240 0.76 -24.66 -6.16
CA PHE A 240 1.30 -23.38 -6.65
C PHE A 240 2.76 -23.58 -7.04
N ARG A 241 3.19 -22.89 -8.11
CA ARG A 241 4.60 -22.86 -8.50
C ARG A 241 5.38 -21.94 -7.57
N ASP A 242 6.64 -22.27 -7.28
CA ASP A 242 7.48 -21.45 -6.41
C ASP A 242 7.74 -20.06 -7.02
N GLU A 243 7.92 -19.98 -8.34
CA GLU A 243 8.11 -18.75 -9.10
C GLU A 243 6.91 -17.78 -9.05
N ASP A 244 5.70 -18.30 -8.78
CA ASP A 244 4.49 -17.49 -8.65
C ASP A 244 4.41 -16.76 -7.29
N HIS A 245 5.24 -17.13 -6.31
CA HIS A 245 5.29 -16.54 -4.96
C HIS A 245 3.91 -16.39 -4.31
N VAL A 246 3.02 -17.37 -4.50
CA VAL A 246 1.65 -17.30 -3.98
C VAL A 246 1.63 -17.29 -2.46
N ARG A 247 0.88 -16.35 -1.87
CA ARG A 247 0.61 -16.27 -0.43
C ARG A 247 -0.89 -16.09 -0.20
N VAL A 248 -1.45 -16.91 0.69
CA VAL A 248 -2.87 -16.82 1.11
C VAL A 248 -2.91 -16.95 2.63
N HIS A 249 -3.43 -15.92 3.30
CA HIS A 249 -3.51 -15.86 4.77
C HIS A 249 -4.93 -15.49 5.20
N PRO A 250 -5.82 -16.48 5.45
CA PRO A 250 -7.16 -16.22 5.95
C PRO A 250 -7.17 -16.00 7.46
N ILE A 251 -8.05 -15.10 7.91
CA ILE A 251 -8.41 -14.92 9.33
C ILE A 251 -9.93 -15.01 9.48
N ILE A 252 -10.41 -15.58 10.60
CA ILE A 252 -11.83 -15.54 10.97
C ILE A 252 -12.08 -14.28 11.77
N THR A 253 -12.90 -13.37 11.25
CA THR A 253 -13.25 -12.08 11.90
C THR A 253 -14.51 -12.19 12.75
N LYS A 254 -15.39 -13.19 12.46
CA LYS A 254 -16.54 -13.57 13.28
C LYS A 254 -16.72 -15.09 13.23
N GLY A 255 -16.63 -15.78 14.37
CA GLY A 255 -16.71 -17.25 14.49
C GLY A 255 -18.03 -17.78 15.04
N GLY A 256 -18.94 -16.93 15.45
CA GLY A 256 -20.22 -17.26 16.10
C GLY A 256 -20.52 -16.26 17.20
N ASP A 257 -21.67 -16.44 17.88
CA ASP A 257 -22.15 -15.51 18.91
C ASP A 257 -22.22 -16.16 20.31
N LEU A 258 -22.63 -17.43 20.41
CA LEU A 258 -22.79 -18.16 21.67
C LEU A 258 -22.29 -19.60 21.55
N VAL A 259 -21.68 -20.12 22.61
CA VAL A 259 -21.16 -21.50 22.65
C VAL A 259 -22.28 -22.57 22.57
N ASN A 260 -23.46 -22.28 23.10
CA ASN A 260 -24.58 -23.22 23.06
C ASN A 260 -25.48 -23.13 21.84
N THR A 261 -25.07 -22.34 20.84
CA THR A 261 -25.79 -22.17 19.57
C THR A 261 -24.88 -22.56 18.40
N VAL A 262 -25.38 -23.37 17.46
CA VAL A 262 -24.69 -23.70 16.22
C VAL A 262 -24.49 -22.42 15.40
N PRO A 263 -23.23 -22.02 15.07
CA PRO A 263 -22.98 -20.78 14.34
C PRO A 263 -23.59 -20.77 12.94
N ALA A 264 -24.41 -19.77 12.63
CA ALA A 264 -25.08 -19.62 11.34
C ALA A 264 -24.52 -18.49 10.45
N ASP A 265 -23.74 -17.56 11.01
CA ASP A 265 -23.09 -16.46 10.26
C ASP A 265 -21.63 -16.35 10.73
N VAL A 266 -20.71 -16.82 9.88
CA VAL A 266 -19.26 -16.78 10.12
C VAL A 266 -18.60 -16.00 9.03
N ARG A 267 -17.67 -15.10 9.40
CA ARG A 267 -16.96 -14.22 8.47
C ARG A 267 -15.46 -14.47 8.49
N MET A 268 -14.87 -14.41 7.32
CA MET A 268 -13.44 -14.59 7.10
C MET A 268 -12.94 -13.52 6.15
N GLU A 269 -11.76 -12.97 6.41
CA GLU A 269 -11.02 -12.11 5.50
C GLU A 269 -9.72 -12.76 5.07
N SER A 270 -9.25 -12.43 3.88
CA SER A 270 -8.00 -12.94 3.33
C SER A 270 -7.44 -12.04 2.25
N TYR A 271 -6.13 -12.21 1.98
CA TYR A 271 -5.49 -11.77 0.74
C TYR A 271 -5.06 -12.99 -0.08
N VAL A 272 -5.18 -12.86 -1.41
CA VAL A 272 -4.50 -13.76 -2.36
C VAL A 272 -3.43 -12.93 -3.05
N ARG A 273 -2.15 -13.21 -2.74
CA ARG A 273 -0.99 -12.51 -3.30
C ARG A 273 -0.24 -13.41 -4.27
N ALA A 274 0.32 -12.82 -5.34
CA ALA A 274 1.21 -13.54 -6.26
C ALA A 274 2.09 -12.55 -7.06
N ALA A 275 3.13 -13.10 -7.71
CA ALA A 275 4.10 -12.32 -8.48
C ALA A 275 3.55 -11.80 -9.83
N SER A 276 2.45 -12.37 -10.35
CA SER A 276 1.85 -11.95 -11.61
C SER A 276 0.32 -11.94 -11.56
N VAL A 277 -0.31 -11.17 -12.43
CA VAL A 277 -1.77 -11.12 -12.57
C VAL A 277 -2.35 -12.50 -12.89
N GLN A 278 -1.67 -13.28 -13.74
CA GLN A 278 -2.11 -14.63 -14.08
C GLN A 278 -2.06 -15.57 -12.86
N ALA A 279 -0.97 -15.52 -12.09
CA ALA A 279 -0.81 -16.30 -10.88
C ALA A 279 -1.86 -15.91 -9.81
N MET A 280 -2.13 -14.60 -9.63
CA MET A 280 -3.19 -14.13 -8.74
C MET A 280 -4.56 -14.69 -9.12
N ARG A 281 -4.93 -14.60 -10.40
CA ARG A 281 -6.22 -15.14 -10.90
C ARG A 281 -6.33 -16.64 -10.68
N THR A 282 -5.26 -17.39 -10.98
CA THR A 282 -5.21 -18.84 -10.80
C THR A 282 -5.33 -19.22 -9.33
N ALA A 283 -4.58 -18.55 -8.46
CA ALA A 283 -4.63 -18.78 -7.01
C ALA A 283 -6.02 -18.43 -6.45
N ASN A 284 -6.58 -17.28 -6.85
CA ASN A 284 -7.91 -16.84 -6.42
C ASN A 284 -9.01 -17.83 -6.81
N ALA A 285 -8.96 -18.38 -8.03
CA ALA A 285 -9.92 -19.42 -8.47
C ALA A 285 -9.84 -20.67 -7.61
N LYS A 286 -8.63 -21.10 -7.19
CA LYS A 286 -8.43 -22.25 -6.29
C LYS A 286 -8.98 -21.96 -4.89
N VAL A 287 -8.75 -20.77 -4.35
CA VAL A 287 -9.28 -20.33 -3.05
C VAL A 287 -10.82 -20.30 -3.07
N ASN A 288 -11.40 -19.73 -4.11
CA ASN A 288 -12.87 -19.67 -4.26
C ASN A 288 -13.49 -21.06 -4.39
N ARG A 289 -12.84 -21.97 -5.12
CA ARG A 289 -13.27 -23.36 -5.21
C ARG A 289 -13.19 -24.07 -3.86
N ALA A 290 -12.11 -23.88 -3.11
CA ALA A 290 -11.95 -24.44 -1.77
C ALA A 290 -13.05 -23.99 -0.82
N ALA A 291 -13.37 -22.69 -0.79
CA ALA A 291 -14.43 -22.13 0.04
C ALA A 291 -15.82 -22.67 -0.33
N ARG A 292 -16.14 -22.73 -1.63
CA ARG A 292 -17.43 -23.29 -2.11
C ARG A 292 -17.55 -24.77 -1.83
N GLY A 293 -16.47 -25.54 -2.06
CA GLY A 293 -16.46 -26.99 -1.76
C GLY A 293 -16.62 -27.29 -0.27
N ALA A 294 -15.99 -26.52 0.59
CA ALA A 294 -16.11 -26.66 2.04
C ALA A 294 -17.52 -26.33 2.52
N ALA A 295 -18.12 -25.25 2.04
CA ALA A 295 -19.51 -24.90 2.38
C ALA A 295 -20.48 -26.00 1.92
N TYR A 296 -20.34 -26.48 0.68
CA TYR A 296 -21.16 -27.55 0.15
C TYR A 296 -21.07 -28.85 0.95
N ALA A 297 -19.85 -29.22 1.40
CA ALA A 297 -19.59 -30.44 2.15
C ALA A 297 -20.38 -30.55 3.48
N VAL A 298 -20.74 -29.43 4.09
CA VAL A 298 -21.49 -29.39 5.37
C VAL A 298 -22.88 -28.79 5.22
N GLY A 299 -23.38 -28.62 3.98
CA GLY A 299 -24.71 -28.06 3.70
C GLY A 299 -24.85 -26.56 3.96
N ALA A 300 -23.74 -25.84 4.11
CA ALA A 300 -23.71 -24.40 4.25
C ALA A 300 -23.65 -23.69 2.88
N ARG A 301 -23.89 -22.37 2.87
CA ARG A 301 -23.68 -21.49 1.72
C ARG A 301 -22.49 -20.57 2.01
N VAL A 302 -21.75 -20.16 0.97
CA VAL A 302 -20.72 -19.12 1.08
C VAL A 302 -20.99 -17.99 0.09
N GLU A 303 -20.93 -16.76 0.57
CA GLU A 303 -20.86 -15.54 -0.21
C GLU A 303 -19.41 -15.11 -0.26
N ILE A 304 -18.89 -14.80 -1.45
CA ILE A 304 -17.49 -14.43 -1.69
C ILE A 304 -17.49 -13.08 -2.37
N ASP A 305 -16.87 -12.08 -1.73
CA ASP A 305 -16.60 -10.78 -2.31
C ASP A 305 -15.10 -10.66 -2.57
N ASP A 306 -14.72 -10.64 -3.85
CA ASP A 306 -13.35 -10.42 -4.32
C ASP A 306 -13.19 -8.92 -4.58
N MET A 307 -12.40 -8.26 -3.75
CA MET A 307 -12.12 -6.83 -3.86
C MET A 307 -10.84 -6.59 -4.65
N PRO A 308 -10.83 -5.62 -5.58
CA PRO A 308 -9.59 -5.21 -6.24
C PRO A 308 -8.54 -4.83 -5.19
N GLY A 309 -7.50 -5.63 -5.08
CA GLY A 309 -6.27 -5.29 -4.37
C GLY A 309 -5.29 -4.62 -5.33
N TYR A 310 -4.00 -4.94 -5.25
CA TYR A 310 -2.96 -4.28 -6.03
C TYR A 310 -2.48 -5.12 -7.20
N LEU A 311 -2.13 -4.48 -8.32
CA LEU A 311 -1.42 -5.14 -9.41
C LEU A 311 0.06 -5.33 -9.04
N PRO A 312 0.75 -6.33 -9.59
CA PRO A 312 2.20 -6.48 -9.41
C PRO A 312 2.94 -5.26 -9.97
N LEU A 313 3.94 -4.78 -9.26
CA LEU A 313 4.71 -3.59 -9.65
C LEU A 313 5.57 -3.88 -10.89
N ALA A 314 5.36 -3.13 -11.95
CA ALA A 314 6.12 -3.15 -13.20
C ALA A 314 6.99 -1.88 -13.31
N GLN A 315 8.19 -1.91 -12.74
CA GLN A 315 9.09 -0.75 -12.76
C GLN A 315 9.70 -0.50 -14.12
N ASN A 316 9.84 0.79 -14.49
CA ASN A 316 10.47 1.20 -15.74
C ASN A 316 12.01 1.08 -15.63
N ALA A 317 12.62 0.28 -16.50
CA ALA A 317 14.06 0.00 -16.45
C ALA A 317 14.92 1.25 -16.68
N ALA A 318 14.55 2.12 -17.62
CA ALA A 318 15.31 3.33 -17.91
C ALA A 318 15.32 4.31 -16.74
N LEU A 319 14.16 4.51 -16.08
CA LEU A 319 14.07 5.34 -14.87
C LEU A 319 14.85 4.72 -13.71
N SER A 320 14.82 3.39 -13.55
CA SER A 320 15.58 2.68 -12.52
C SER A 320 17.10 2.88 -12.71
N GLU A 321 17.61 2.80 -13.93
CA GLU A 321 19.02 3.04 -14.20
C GLU A 321 19.41 4.52 -14.01
N LEU A 322 18.54 5.47 -14.36
CA LEU A 322 18.78 6.89 -14.06
C LEU A 322 18.86 7.14 -12.55
N PHE A 323 17.98 6.53 -11.75
CA PHE A 323 18.05 6.61 -10.30
C PHE A 323 19.37 6.00 -9.78
N ALA A 324 19.70 4.78 -10.21
CA ALA A 324 20.93 4.08 -9.84
C ALA A 324 22.19 4.91 -10.14
N ALA A 325 22.25 5.57 -11.30
CA ALA A 325 23.36 6.42 -11.70
C ALA A 325 23.49 7.71 -10.85
N ASN A 326 22.41 8.14 -10.20
CA ASN A 326 22.42 9.32 -9.31
C ASN A 326 22.94 9.00 -7.90
N VAL A 327 22.72 7.78 -7.40
CA VAL A 327 23.06 7.37 -6.02
C VAL A 327 24.53 7.66 -5.68
N PRO A 328 25.54 7.31 -6.48
CA PRO A 328 26.95 7.59 -6.12
C PRO A 328 27.28 9.08 -5.99
N VAL A 329 26.51 9.96 -6.65
CA VAL A 329 26.73 11.42 -6.57
C VAL A 329 26.00 12.03 -5.38
N CYS A 330 24.74 11.56 -5.11
CA CYS A 330 23.85 12.16 -4.12
C CYS A 330 23.99 11.49 -2.75
N ALA A 331 24.35 10.21 -2.70
CA ALA A 331 24.49 9.41 -1.48
C ALA A 331 25.68 8.43 -1.60
N PRO A 332 26.93 8.92 -1.62
CA PRO A 332 28.11 8.12 -1.92
C PRO A 332 28.40 6.97 -0.95
N GLY A 333 27.70 6.92 0.20
CA GLY A 333 27.81 5.82 1.17
C GLY A 333 26.87 4.65 0.90
N LEU A 334 25.96 4.74 -0.10
CA LEU A 334 25.00 3.68 -0.39
C LEU A 334 25.50 2.77 -1.52
N ALA A 335 25.45 1.46 -1.30
CA ALA A 335 25.58 0.47 -2.39
C ALA A 335 24.33 0.50 -3.26
N VAL A 336 24.47 0.23 -4.56
CA VAL A 336 23.34 0.09 -5.48
C VAL A 336 23.12 -1.39 -5.78
N GLU A 337 21.98 -1.93 -5.40
CA GLU A 337 21.57 -3.29 -5.72
C GLU A 337 20.38 -3.32 -6.68
N ARG A 338 20.21 -4.42 -7.42
CA ARG A 338 19.17 -4.56 -8.44
C ARG A 338 18.38 -5.83 -8.25
N GLY A 339 17.07 -5.74 -8.43
CA GLY A 339 16.19 -6.90 -8.59
C GLY A 339 16.06 -7.79 -7.37
N LEU A 340 16.19 -7.27 -6.14
CA LEU A 340 15.94 -8.06 -4.95
C LEU A 340 14.46 -8.50 -4.92
N PRO A 341 14.20 -9.78 -4.58
CA PRO A 341 12.84 -10.25 -4.45
C PRO A 341 12.16 -9.51 -3.29
N PHE A 342 11.00 -8.96 -3.54
CA PHE A 342 10.15 -8.35 -2.54
C PHE A 342 8.87 -9.18 -2.38
N CYS A 343 8.49 -9.48 -1.15
CA CYS A 343 7.30 -10.29 -0.85
C CYS A 343 6.07 -9.45 -0.50
N GLY A 344 6.17 -8.12 -0.50
CA GLY A 344 5.08 -7.19 -0.25
C GLY A 344 4.24 -6.89 -1.49
N SER A 345 3.28 -6.02 -1.30
CA SER A 345 2.43 -5.46 -2.37
C SER A 345 2.33 -3.96 -2.14
N THR A 346 2.19 -3.19 -3.21
CA THR A 346 2.00 -1.74 -3.16
C THR A 346 1.01 -1.33 -4.25
N ASP A 347 0.18 -0.34 -3.99
CA ASP A 347 -0.74 0.22 -4.99
C ASP A 347 -0.02 1.08 -6.06
N MET A 348 1.30 1.30 -5.90
CA MET A 348 2.15 1.78 -6.99
C MET A 348 2.18 0.80 -8.17
N GLY A 349 1.89 -0.47 -7.92
CA GLY A 349 1.65 -1.47 -8.97
C GLY A 349 0.60 -1.01 -9.97
N ASP A 350 -0.56 -0.53 -9.50
CA ASP A 350 -1.64 -0.05 -10.37
C ASP A 350 -1.21 1.14 -11.23
N VAL A 351 -0.46 2.08 -10.66
CA VAL A 351 0.09 3.23 -11.40
C VAL A 351 1.06 2.77 -12.49
N SER A 352 1.84 1.71 -12.24
CA SER A 352 2.84 1.17 -13.17
C SER A 352 2.26 0.61 -14.48
N TYR A 353 0.97 0.31 -14.52
CA TYR A 353 0.25 -0.12 -15.74
C TYR A 353 -0.32 1.05 -16.55
N LEU A 354 -0.27 2.28 -16.01
CA LEU A 354 -0.75 3.47 -16.69
C LEU A 354 0.39 4.32 -17.25
N LEU A 355 1.48 4.44 -16.51
CA LEU A 355 2.60 5.30 -16.86
C LEU A 355 3.93 4.72 -16.35
N PRO A 356 5.08 5.14 -16.91
CA PRO A 356 6.38 4.73 -16.39
C PRO A 356 6.58 5.13 -14.94
N VAL A 357 6.89 4.17 -14.08
CA VAL A 357 7.15 4.41 -12.65
C VAL A 357 8.39 3.72 -12.15
N ILE A 358 8.93 4.22 -11.02
CA ILE A 358 9.90 3.52 -10.19
C ILE A 358 9.54 3.67 -8.71
N GLN A 359 9.86 2.63 -7.95
CA GLN A 359 9.80 2.61 -6.49
C GLN A 359 11.08 1.96 -5.95
N PRO A 360 12.22 2.67 -5.98
CA PRO A 360 13.41 2.20 -5.30
C PRO A 360 13.20 2.21 -3.79
N THR A 361 13.94 1.32 -3.08
CA THR A 361 14.00 1.34 -1.62
C THR A 361 15.36 1.86 -1.17
N VAL A 362 15.39 2.50 0.00
CA VAL A 362 16.61 3.02 0.62
C VAL A 362 16.67 2.54 2.06
N SER A 363 17.82 1.99 2.45
CA SER A 363 18.09 1.55 3.82
C SER A 363 18.35 2.71 4.77
N GLY A 364 18.46 2.40 6.04
CA GLY A 364 18.72 3.36 7.12
C GLY A 364 17.58 3.43 8.14
N PHE A 365 16.66 2.50 8.05
CA PHE A 365 15.53 2.35 8.95
C PHE A 365 15.67 1.08 9.78
N SER A 366 15.11 1.07 10.99
CA SER A 366 15.12 -0.07 11.90
C SER A 366 13.82 -0.14 12.69
N GLY A 367 13.41 -1.34 13.06
CA GLY A 367 12.27 -1.57 13.94
C GLY A 367 10.91 -1.40 13.27
N ALA A 368 10.67 -2.11 12.17
CA ALA A 368 9.36 -2.21 11.54
C ALA A 368 8.43 -3.15 12.32
#